data_86ed1be4fa4645da143a1244e23f7870
#
_entry.id   86ed1be4fa4645da143a1244e23f7870
#
_cell.length_a   1.000
_cell.length_b   1.000
_cell.length_c   1.000
_cell.angle_alpha   90.00
_cell.angle_beta   90.00
_cell.angle_gamma   90.00
#
_symmetry.space_group_name_H-M   'P 1'
#
loop_
_entity.id
_entity.type
_entity.pdbx_description
1 polymer ?
#
loop_
_entity_poly.entity_id
_entity_poly.type
_entity_poly.pdbx_seq_one_letter_code
_entity_poly.pdbx_strand_id
1 'polypeptide(L)'
;MKKILIFILASLLFVGCSSATPTPEAAKKVLRVAYSGDVLSLDSSDATDGVSYEVLTAFTEGLVEYDANDAMLPGSGAAESWDVSEDGLEYVFNLKKDAVWSNGDPVTAHDFVFAWRRLADPAMANEYSMMILNAKLKNGEAVVAGTLPLDQLGVEAVDDYTLKATLEAQVPWFIALMTFPSFFPLNEKFVTEAGDNFATGPDYLLSNSAFVLTEWIQGSKIVFAKNEKYYDAAKIAIDGIDVTVIADPQTVKLQYDQGNLDVAAMSGDLVSGYVGTEDFTPIRKGYTWFMPFNQKSTNPAMLNANFRLALAWAFDRSFIVDEKLNDGSIVADGFVPRGLASSAQGEDFRDTAPKYFGYDAAKALSYWEAAKAELGVSEVTFELLVGTPGDDSGLASGAAEYIKAEVEKNLPGVTVNIKTVLKKERLELMNPSRGEYDVALTRWGPDYADPLTYLQDLLVSTSNYNYGQWVDPAFDALVADVAPGGAFAADADVRWAKLVEVEKYALDRAVVVPLWQTGAAMVIKPNVDGIEYHVLGLTNYKRTTIK
;
A
#
# COMPACT_ATOMS: atom_id res chain seq x y z
N MET A 1 68.14 -44.64 64.20
CA MET A 1 67.79 -43.79 63.09
C MET A 1 67.42 -44.69 61.90
N LYS A 2 66.19 -45.13 61.77
CA LYS A 2 65.67 -45.86 60.59
C LYS A 2 64.31 -45.29 60.27
N LYS A 3 64.14 -44.68 59.09
CA LYS A 3 62.90 -44.18 58.59
C LYS A 3 62.10 -45.31 57.95
N ILE A 4 60.89 -45.55 58.42
CA ILE A 4 59.96 -46.52 57.87
C ILE A 4 59.06 -45.73 56.90
N LEU A 5 59.03 -46.17 55.62
CA LEU A 5 58.21 -45.66 54.59
C LEU A 5 56.94 -46.48 54.50
N ILE A 6 55.78 -45.88 54.78
CA ILE A 6 54.46 -46.50 54.61
C ILE A 6 53.91 -46.11 53.23
N PHE A 7 53.70 -47.12 52.39
CA PHE A 7 53.01 -46.99 51.12
C PHE A 7 51.48 -47.08 51.33
N ILE A 8 50.72 -46.00 51.10
CA ILE A 8 49.28 -46.06 51.07
C ILE A 8 48.85 -46.17 49.61
N LEU A 9 48.21 -47.32 49.30
CA LEU A 9 47.64 -47.60 47.99
C LEU A 9 46.26 -46.94 47.91
N ALA A 10 46.14 -45.78 47.19
CA ALA A 10 44.88 -45.14 46.98
C ALA A 10 44.24 -45.68 45.67
N SER A 11 43.16 -46.43 45.80
CA SER A 11 42.34 -46.89 44.69
C SER A 11 41.51 -45.72 44.15
N LEU A 12 41.89 -45.18 42.98
CA LEU A 12 41.09 -44.18 42.21
C LEU A 12 39.92 -44.89 41.52
N LEU A 13 38.73 -44.71 42.06
CA LEU A 13 37.47 -44.96 41.34
C LEU A 13 37.26 -43.83 40.32
N PHE A 14 37.49 -44.12 39.05
CA PHE A 14 37.06 -43.27 37.97
C PHE A 14 35.52 -43.34 37.80
N VAL A 15 34.81 -42.41 38.43
CA VAL A 15 33.42 -42.09 38.01
C VAL A 15 33.47 -41.34 36.72
N GLY A 16 33.19 -42.03 35.62
CA GLY A 16 33.04 -41.42 34.32
C GLY A 16 31.78 -40.55 34.30
N CYS A 17 31.92 -39.23 34.55
CA CYS A 17 30.94 -38.25 34.12
C CYS A 17 31.01 -38.16 32.60
N SER A 18 30.10 -38.81 31.89
CA SER A 18 29.84 -38.48 30.50
C SER A 18 29.22 -37.07 30.47
N SER A 19 30.05 -36.06 30.29
CA SER A 19 29.57 -34.73 29.90
C SER A 19 28.95 -34.91 28.52
N ALA A 20 27.61 -34.91 28.46
CA ALA A 20 26.89 -34.70 27.22
C ALA A 20 27.38 -33.34 26.67
N THR A 21 28.09 -33.37 25.57
CA THR A 21 28.42 -32.16 24.81
C THR A 21 27.09 -31.51 24.46
N PRO A 22 26.83 -30.25 24.84
CA PRO A 22 25.59 -29.61 24.41
C PRO A 22 25.59 -29.64 22.89
N THR A 23 24.56 -30.21 22.30
CA THR A 23 24.31 -30.08 20.87
C THR A 23 24.30 -28.60 20.56
N PRO A 24 25.06 -28.11 19.57
CA PRO A 24 25.00 -26.70 19.23
C PRO A 24 23.53 -26.35 18.94
N GLU A 25 23.00 -25.43 19.69
CA GLU A 25 21.68 -24.86 19.39
C GLU A 25 21.72 -24.34 17.96
N ALA A 26 20.80 -24.76 17.11
CA ALA A 26 20.77 -24.32 15.75
C ALA A 26 20.68 -22.80 15.74
N ALA A 27 21.51 -22.13 14.93
CA ALA A 27 21.47 -20.68 14.84
C ALA A 27 20.05 -20.24 14.42
N LYS A 28 19.48 -19.28 15.15
CA LYS A 28 18.14 -18.77 14.84
C LYS A 28 18.12 -18.15 13.45
N LYS A 29 17.08 -18.46 12.70
CA LYS A 29 16.81 -17.91 11.37
C LYS A 29 15.99 -16.63 11.53
N VAL A 30 16.65 -15.50 11.69
CA VAL A 30 16.02 -14.18 11.85
C VAL A 30 16.20 -13.38 10.59
N LEU A 31 15.10 -12.89 10.00
CA LEU A 31 15.11 -12.01 8.83
C LEU A 31 15.44 -10.58 9.30
N ARG A 32 16.46 -9.96 8.70
CA ARG A 32 16.89 -8.60 9.03
C ARG A 32 16.54 -7.64 7.91
N VAL A 33 15.65 -6.69 8.19
CA VAL A 33 15.13 -5.72 7.22
C VAL A 33 15.36 -4.28 7.68
N ALA A 34 15.38 -3.33 6.75
CA ALA A 34 15.42 -1.90 7.04
C ALA A 34 14.12 -1.23 6.60
N TYR A 35 13.57 -0.36 7.47
CA TYR A 35 12.51 0.58 7.11
C TYR A 35 13.05 2.00 7.10
N SER A 36 12.61 2.81 6.14
CA SER A 36 13.07 4.20 5.99
C SER A 36 12.32 5.19 6.90
N GLY A 37 11.19 4.78 7.46
CA GLY A 37 10.36 5.58 8.37
C GLY A 37 10.09 4.86 9.67
N ASP A 38 9.63 5.62 10.66
CA ASP A 38 9.19 5.09 11.95
C ASP A 38 7.70 4.75 11.93
N VAL A 39 7.28 3.91 12.85
CA VAL A 39 5.88 3.59 13.14
C VAL A 39 5.24 4.77 13.88
N LEU A 40 4.11 5.24 13.36
CA LEU A 40 3.34 6.32 13.99
C LEU A 40 2.31 5.80 14.98
N SER A 41 1.61 4.70 14.63
CA SER A 41 0.61 4.04 15.49
C SER A 41 0.56 2.54 15.22
N LEU A 42 0.42 1.74 16.28
CA LEU A 42 0.12 0.30 16.20
C LEU A 42 -1.33 -0.04 16.61
N ASP A 43 -2.16 0.97 16.78
CA ASP A 43 -3.60 0.81 16.85
C ASP A 43 -4.17 0.73 15.42
N SER A 44 -4.72 -0.41 15.04
CA SER A 44 -5.24 -0.62 13.68
C SER A 44 -6.43 0.28 13.32
N SER A 45 -7.12 0.84 14.31
CA SER A 45 -8.19 1.81 14.10
C SER A 45 -7.69 3.24 13.88
N ASP A 46 -6.47 3.57 14.36
CA ASP A 46 -5.87 4.92 14.35
C ASP A 46 -4.74 5.07 13.33
N ALA A 47 -4.09 3.96 12.95
CA ALA A 47 -2.98 3.98 11.99
C ALA A 47 -3.42 4.53 10.63
N THR A 48 -2.56 5.40 10.03
CA THR A 48 -2.84 6.08 8.76
C THR A 48 -1.65 6.03 7.78
N ASP A 49 -0.54 5.42 8.17
CA ASP A 49 0.68 5.40 7.36
C ASP A 49 1.14 3.99 6.98
N GLY A 50 1.88 3.90 5.86
CA GLY A 50 2.30 2.62 5.30
C GLY A 50 3.26 1.83 6.20
N VAL A 51 4.13 2.48 6.99
CA VAL A 51 5.06 1.78 7.88
C VAL A 51 4.32 1.15 9.05
N SER A 52 3.37 1.87 9.64
CA SER A 52 2.49 1.33 10.67
C SER A 52 1.71 0.11 10.16
N TYR A 53 1.17 0.17 8.95
CA TYR A 53 0.47 -0.97 8.33
C TYR A 53 1.39 -2.16 8.05
N GLU A 54 2.62 -1.95 7.57
CA GLU A 54 3.60 -3.02 7.37
C GLU A 54 3.92 -3.75 8.70
N VAL A 55 4.01 -3.00 9.79
CA VAL A 55 4.24 -3.58 11.12
C VAL A 55 2.99 -4.31 11.63
N LEU A 56 1.81 -3.73 11.48
CA LEU A 56 0.55 -4.35 11.88
C LEU A 56 0.34 -5.71 11.21
N THR A 57 0.55 -5.82 9.89
CA THR A 57 0.37 -7.08 9.15
C THR A 57 1.36 -8.18 9.53
N ALA A 58 2.51 -7.83 10.11
CA ALA A 58 3.46 -8.84 10.57
C ALA A 58 2.93 -9.62 11.79
N PHE A 59 2.16 -8.98 12.68
CA PHE A 59 1.69 -9.61 13.92
C PHE A 59 0.16 -9.72 14.05
N THR A 60 -0.61 -9.13 13.14
CA THR A 60 -2.07 -9.28 13.10
C THR A 60 -2.53 -9.83 11.75
N GLU A 61 -3.63 -10.55 11.75
CA GLU A 61 -4.23 -11.22 10.58
C GLU A 61 -5.70 -10.84 10.46
N GLY A 62 -6.11 -10.44 9.25
CA GLY A 62 -7.49 -10.13 8.92
C GLY A 62 -8.32 -11.38 8.58
N LEU A 63 -9.54 -11.15 8.08
CA LEU A 63 -10.41 -12.25 7.61
C LEU A 63 -9.79 -12.97 6.42
N VAL A 64 -9.12 -12.25 5.53
CA VAL A 64 -8.54 -12.72 4.27
C VAL A 64 -7.15 -12.13 4.10
N GLU A 65 -6.28 -12.85 3.40
CA GLU A 65 -4.94 -12.39 2.99
C GLU A 65 -4.72 -12.66 1.51
N TYR A 66 -3.83 -11.90 0.89
CA TYR A 66 -3.33 -12.19 -0.45
C TYR A 66 -2.37 -13.38 -0.43
N ASP A 67 -2.41 -14.21 -1.47
CA ASP A 67 -1.36 -15.18 -1.76
C ASP A 67 -0.26 -14.57 -2.65
N ALA A 68 0.75 -15.35 -3.01
CA ALA A 68 1.87 -14.92 -3.85
C ALA A 68 1.46 -14.45 -5.27
N ASN A 69 0.22 -14.66 -5.68
CA ASN A 69 -0.34 -14.26 -6.99
C ASN A 69 -1.38 -13.14 -6.86
N ASP A 70 -1.42 -12.46 -5.70
CA ASP A 70 -2.44 -11.47 -5.36
C ASP A 70 -3.89 -12.01 -5.36
N ALA A 71 -4.06 -13.32 -5.19
CA ALA A 71 -5.36 -13.95 -5.05
C ALA A 71 -5.79 -14.03 -3.57
N MET A 72 -7.08 -13.79 -3.33
CA MET A 72 -7.70 -13.90 -2.01
C MET A 72 -8.50 -15.19 -1.95
N LEU A 73 -7.98 -16.18 -1.26
CA LEU A 73 -8.57 -17.51 -1.21
C LEU A 73 -9.21 -17.78 0.16
N PRO A 74 -10.30 -18.58 0.23
CA PRO A 74 -10.81 -19.10 1.49
C PRO A 74 -9.70 -19.79 2.29
N GLY A 75 -9.64 -19.50 3.59
CA GLY A 75 -8.62 -20.04 4.48
C GLY A 75 -7.28 -19.31 4.46
N SER A 76 -7.13 -18.23 3.67
CA SER A 76 -5.88 -17.45 3.63
C SER A 76 -5.64 -16.65 4.91
N GLY A 77 -6.70 -16.12 5.53
CA GLY A 77 -6.67 -15.41 6.81
C GLY A 77 -7.48 -16.12 7.89
N ALA A 78 -8.04 -15.39 8.84
CA ALA A 78 -8.84 -15.91 9.94
C ALA A 78 -10.16 -16.55 9.50
N ALA A 79 -10.71 -16.20 8.31
CA ALA A 79 -11.88 -16.85 7.75
C ALA A 79 -11.48 -18.15 7.02
N GLU A 80 -12.06 -19.28 7.43
CA GLU A 80 -11.94 -20.56 6.74
C GLU A 80 -12.71 -20.55 5.41
N SER A 81 -13.86 -19.88 5.40
CA SER A 81 -14.71 -19.70 4.21
C SER A 81 -15.61 -18.48 4.36
N TRP A 82 -16.24 -18.07 3.27
CA TRP A 82 -17.32 -17.09 3.31
C TRP A 82 -18.37 -17.41 2.26
N ASP A 83 -19.60 -17.00 2.53
CA ASP A 83 -20.74 -17.04 1.64
C ASP A 83 -21.23 -15.63 1.34
N VAL A 84 -21.72 -15.42 0.11
CA VAL A 84 -22.29 -14.13 -0.33
C VAL A 84 -23.73 -14.38 -0.77
N SER A 85 -24.67 -13.53 -0.29
CA SER A 85 -26.06 -13.61 -0.70
C SER A 85 -26.23 -13.35 -2.21
N GLU A 86 -27.36 -13.83 -2.78
CA GLU A 86 -27.65 -13.65 -4.23
C GLU A 86 -27.69 -12.18 -4.66
N ASP A 87 -28.11 -11.29 -3.76
CA ASP A 87 -28.13 -9.84 -3.99
C ASP A 87 -26.78 -9.16 -3.72
N GLY A 88 -25.76 -9.90 -3.27
CA GLY A 88 -24.41 -9.38 -2.98
C GLY A 88 -24.35 -8.42 -1.80
N LEU A 89 -25.36 -8.38 -0.94
CA LEU A 89 -25.44 -7.44 0.19
C LEU A 89 -25.12 -8.07 1.55
N GLU A 90 -25.11 -9.39 1.66
CA GLU A 90 -24.73 -10.07 2.90
C GLU A 90 -23.51 -10.97 2.65
N TYR A 91 -22.52 -10.84 3.52
CA TYR A 91 -21.33 -11.68 3.58
C TYR A 91 -21.30 -12.39 4.92
N VAL A 92 -21.22 -13.72 4.89
CA VAL A 92 -21.13 -14.56 6.09
C VAL A 92 -19.78 -15.25 6.11
N PHE A 93 -18.92 -14.87 7.06
CA PHE A 93 -17.58 -15.45 7.23
C PHE A 93 -17.61 -16.53 8.31
N ASN A 94 -17.13 -17.71 7.99
CA ASN A 94 -16.93 -18.80 8.94
C ASN A 94 -15.47 -18.76 9.40
N LEU A 95 -15.24 -18.51 10.69
CA LEU A 95 -13.90 -18.34 11.24
C LEU A 95 -13.25 -19.67 11.61
N LYS A 96 -11.92 -19.71 11.55
CA LYS A 96 -11.11 -20.84 12.05
C LYS A 96 -11.26 -20.97 13.57
N LYS A 97 -11.64 -22.17 14.04
CA LYS A 97 -11.90 -22.44 15.47
C LYS A 97 -10.63 -22.68 16.29
N ASP A 98 -9.51 -22.90 15.64
CA ASP A 98 -8.19 -23.09 16.24
C ASP A 98 -7.34 -21.81 16.23
N ALA A 99 -7.85 -20.72 15.67
CA ALA A 99 -7.19 -19.42 15.74
C ALA A 99 -7.27 -18.84 17.16
N VAL A 100 -6.11 -18.49 17.71
CA VAL A 100 -5.99 -17.92 19.06
C VAL A 100 -5.09 -16.69 19.08
N TRP A 101 -5.37 -15.79 19.99
CA TRP A 101 -4.50 -14.68 20.34
C TRP A 101 -3.21 -15.17 21.04
N SER A 102 -2.16 -14.37 21.01
CA SER A 102 -0.86 -14.72 21.63
C SER A 102 -0.94 -14.94 23.15
N ASN A 103 -1.95 -14.41 23.83
CA ASN A 103 -2.24 -14.72 25.24
C ASN A 103 -2.96 -16.08 25.40
N GLY A 104 -3.56 -16.63 24.35
CA GLY A 104 -4.27 -17.91 24.32
C GLY A 104 -5.80 -17.78 24.31
N ASP A 105 -6.35 -16.57 24.35
CA ASP A 105 -7.77 -16.35 24.14
C ASP A 105 -8.16 -16.74 22.69
N PRO A 106 -9.36 -17.28 22.42
CA PRO A 106 -9.79 -17.60 21.07
C PRO A 106 -9.97 -16.30 20.25
N VAL A 107 -9.69 -16.35 18.94
CA VAL A 107 -10.09 -15.31 17.99
C VAL A 107 -11.53 -15.59 17.57
N THR A 108 -12.41 -14.63 17.77
CA THR A 108 -13.84 -14.80 17.58
C THR A 108 -14.45 -13.71 16.67
N ALA A 109 -15.67 -13.93 16.21
CA ALA A 109 -16.44 -12.93 15.47
C ALA A 109 -16.67 -11.64 16.29
N HIS A 110 -16.72 -11.74 17.62
CA HIS A 110 -16.83 -10.59 18.51
C HIS A 110 -15.65 -9.64 18.43
N ASP A 111 -14.42 -10.16 18.21
CA ASP A 111 -13.21 -9.35 18.05
C ASP A 111 -13.29 -8.47 16.78
N PHE A 112 -13.85 -8.99 15.70
CA PHE A 112 -14.10 -8.22 14.46
C PHE A 112 -15.21 -7.20 14.65
N VAL A 113 -16.33 -7.58 15.28
CA VAL A 113 -17.43 -6.66 15.56
C VAL A 113 -16.96 -5.49 16.42
N PHE A 114 -16.18 -5.76 17.46
CA PHE A 114 -15.60 -4.73 18.32
C PHE A 114 -14.68 -3.79 17.51
N ALA A 115 -13.74 -4.35 16.73
CA ALA A 115 -12.79 -3.57 15.94
C ALA A 115 -13.50 -2.66 14.94
N TRP A 116 -14.49 -3.16 14.18
CA TRP A 116 -15.17 -2.37 13.16
C TRP A 116 -16.08 -1.27 13.77
N ARG A 117 -16.72 -1.56 14.91
CA ARG A 117 -17.46 -0.54 15.66
C ARG A 117 -16.54 0.53 16.23
N ARG A 118 -15.35 0.14 16.73
CA ARG A 118 -14.34 1.07 17.23
C ARG A 118 -13.77 1.95 16.10
N LEU A 119 -13.54 1.40 14.91
CA LEU A 119 -13.17 2.17 13.73
C LEU A 119 -14.23 3.20 13.34
N ALA A 120 -15.52 2.84 13.46
CA ALA A 120 -16.66 3.70 13.12
C ALA A 120 -17.01 4.71 14.23
N ASP A 121 -16.40 4.60 15.42
CA ASP A 121 -16.80 5.43 16.59
C ASP A 121 -16.38 6.89 16.40
N PRO A 122 -17.33 7.84 16.30
CA PRO A 122 -17.01 9.25 16.17
C PRO A 122 -16.27 9.83 17.39
N ALA A 123 -16.37 9.19 18.56
CA ALA A 123 -15.64 9.61 19.75
C ALA A 123 -14.13 9.35 19.64
N MET A 124 -13.71 8.39 18.82
CA MET A 124 -12.29 8.09 18.55
C MET A 124 -11.66 9.05 17.54
N ALA A 125 -12.50 9.74 16.73
CA ALA A 125 -12.05 10.64 15.65
C ALA A 125 -11.06 10.00 14.66
N ASN A 126 -11.20 8.70 14.39
CA ASN A 126 -10.34 7.94 13.50
C ASN A 126 -10.40 8.50 12.07
N GLU A 127 -9.26 8.90 11.50
CA GLU A 127 -9.20 9.40 10.10
C GLU A 127 -9.67 8.33 9.11
N TYR A 128 -9.34 7.05 9.35
CA TYR A 128 -9.69 5.93 8.49
C TYR A 128 -11.11 5.36 8.73
N SER A 129 -11.95 6.03 9.55
CA SER A 129 -13.39 5.73 9.61
C SER A 129 -14.08 5.77 8.23
N MET A 130 -13.49 6.50 7.26
CA MET A 130 -13.91 6.48 5.85
C MET A 130 -13.90 5.08 5.22
N MET A 131 -13.11 4.15 5.73
CA MET A 131 -13.09 2.76 5.24
C MET A 131 -14.42 2.04 5.46
N ILE A 132 -15.15 2.38 6.53
CA ILE A 132 -16.54 1.93 6.77
C ILE A 132 -17.46 2.39 5.64
N LEU A 133 -17.26 3.63 5.15
CA LEU A 133 -18.05 4.21 4.05
C LEU A 133 -17.68 3.56 2.71
N ASN A 134 -16.39 3.28 2.48
CA ASN A 134 -15.90 2.60 1.28
C ASN A 134 -16.38 1.14 1.23
N ALA A 135 -16.53 0.49 2.38
CA ALA A 135 -17.11 -0.84 2.52
C ALA A 135 -18.63 -0.86 2.33
N LYS A 136 -19.28 0.31 2.29
CA LYS A 136 -20.76 0.42 2.25
C LYS A 136 -21.45 -0.41 3.33
N LEU A 137 -20.85 -0.53 4.51
CA LEU A 137 -21.53 -1.21 5.63
C LEU A 137 -22.85 -0.51 5.94
N LYS A 138 -23.90 -1.31 6.15
CA LYS A 138 -25.24 -0.80 6.46
C LYS A 138 -25.18 0.16 7.65
N ASN A 139 -25.85 1.31 7.51
CA ASN A 139 -25.85 2.40 8.47
C ASN A 139 -24.47 3.06 8.71
N GLY A 140 -23.43 2.71 7.92
CA GLY A 140 -22.04 3.17 8.12
C GLY A 140 -21.93 4.69 8.18
N GLU A 141 -22.55 5.41 7.24
CA GLU A 141 -22.53 6.88 7.20
C GLU A 141 -23.16 7.49 8.46
N ALA A 142 -24.31 6.97 8.88
CA ALA A 142 -25.04 7.49 10.04
C ALA A 142 -24.32 7.18 11.37
N VAL A 143 -23.66 6.02 11.46
CA VAL A 143 -22.88 5.63 12.65
C VAL A 143 -21.59 6.48 12.74
N VAL A 144 -20.83 6.60 11.67
CA VAL A 144 -19.62 7.45 11.63
C VAL A 144 -19.95 8.92 11.90
N ALA A 145 -21.10 9.41 11.43
CA ALA A 145 -21.59 10.75 11.73
C ALA A 145 -22.15 10.91 13.17
N GLY A 146 -22.21 9.84 13.97
CA GLY A 146 -22.75 9.85 15.33
C GLY A 146 -24.26 10.04 15.42
N THR A 147 -25.00 9.87 14.32
CA THR A 147 -26.47 9.99 14.29
C THR A 147 -27.19 8.69 14.62
N LEU A 148 -26.49 7.55 14.51
CA LEU A 148 -26.91 6.24 14.99
C LEU A 148 -25.86 5.65 15.94
N PRO A 149 -26.30 4.81 16.91
CA PRO A 149 -25.37 4.16 17.82
C PRO A 149 -24.55 3.05 17.12
N LEU A 150 -23.38 2.70 17.70
CA LEU A 150 -22.42 1.77 17.12
C LEU A 150 -22.99 0.36 16.85
N ASP A 151 -23.94 -0.09 17.67
CA ASP A 151 -24.59 -1.39 17.54
C ASP A 151 -25.52 -1.51 16.32
N GLN A 152 -25.81 -0.39 15.65
CA GLN A 152 -26.57 -0.35 14.41
C GLN A 152 -25.70 -0.49 13.14
N LEU A 153 -24.37 -0.51 13.30
CA LEU A 153 -23.48 -0.78 12.17
C LEU A 153 -23.74 -2.19 11.62
N GLY A 154 -23.76 -2.33 10.30
CA GLY A 154 -24.04 -3.58 9.58
C GLY A 154 -23.00 -4.68 9.78
N VAL A 155 -22.62 -4.96 11.02
CA VAL A 155 -21.73 -6.06 11.41
C VAL A 155 -22.25 -6.72 12.68
N GLU A 156 -22.33 -8.07 12.68
CA GLU A 156 -22.81 -8.84 13.83
C GLU A 156 -22.05 -10.17 13.96
N ALA A 157 -21.80 -10.59 15.18
CA ALA A 157 -21.41 -11.96 15.50
C ALA A 157 -22.70 -12.79 15.64
N VAL A 158 -22.94 -13.68 14.67
CA VAL A 158 -24.09 -14.61 14.71
C VAL A 158 -23.87 -15.65 15.82
N ASP A 159 -22.62 -16.11 15.94
CA ASP A 159 -22.07 -16.88 17.05
C ASP A 159 -20.57 -16.58 17.16
N ASP A 160 -19.84 -17.27 18.05
CA ASP A 160 -18.41 -17.03 18.30
C ASP A 160 -17.54 -17.16 17.03
N TYR A 161 -17.96 -17.93 16.03
CA TYR A 161 -17.18 -18.24 14.83
C TYR A 161 -17.90 -17.90 13.52
N THR A 162 -19.00 -17.18 13.58
CA THR A 162 -19.76 -16.74 12.41
C THR A 162 -19.94 -15.24 12.45
N LEU A 163 -19.20 -14.53 11.58
CA LEU A 163 -19.31 -13.08 11.41
C LEU A 163 -20.19 -12.78 10.20
N LYS A 164 -21.19 -11.90 10.37
CA LYS A 164 -21.99 -11.40 9.25
C LYS A 164 -21.76 -9.91 9.05
N ALA A 165 -21.49 -9.53 7.80
CA ALA A 165 -21.48 -8.15 7.34
C ALA A 165 -22.65 -7.91 6.39
N THR A 166 -23.36 -6.80 6.59
CA THR A 166 -24.48 -6.36 5.74
C THR A 166 -24.12 -5.03 5.10
N LEU A 167 -24.26 -4.93 3.78
CA LEU A 167 -23.94 -3.75 2.99
C LEU A 167 -25.20 -2.99 2.57
N GLU A 168 -25.07 -1.70 2.24
CA GLU A 168 -26.14 -0.88 1.64
C GLU A 168 -26.17 -1.00 0.12
N ALA A 169 -25.04 -1.38 -0.49
CA ALA A 169 -24.90 -1.59 -1.92
C ALA A 169 -23.84 -2.67 -2.18
N GLN A 170 -23.92 -3.33 -3.34
CA GLN A 170 -22.87 -4.28 -3.76
C GLN A 170 -21.52 -3.57 -3.89
N VAL A 171 -20.49 -4.12 -3.26
CA VAL A 171 -19.12 -3.59 -3.29
C VAL A 171 -18.20 -4.69 -3.86
N PRO A 172 -17.80 -4.59 -5.15
CA PRO A 172 -16.98 -5.62 -5.80
C PRO A 172 -15.64 -5.88 -5.10
N TRP A 173 -15.10 -4.87 -4.43
CA TRP A 173 -13.82 -4.95 -3.69
C TRP A 173 -14.00 -5.23 -2.19
N PHE A 174 -15.20 -5.61 -1.72
CA PHE A 174 -15.44 -5.80 -0.28
C PHE A 174 -14.50 -6.83 0.35
N ILE A 175 -14.27 -7.97 -0.32
CA ILE A 175 -13.34 -8.99 0.18
C ILE A 175 -11.91 -8.43 0.24
N ALA A 176 -11.49 -7.62 -0.73
CA ALA A 176 -10.17 -7.00 -0.72
C ALA A 176 -9.98 -6.03 0.46
N LEU A 177 -11.04 -5.32 0.88
CA LEU A 177 -10.97 -4.49 2.10
C LEU A 177 -10.69 -5.30 3.36
N MET A 178 -11.05 -6.58 3.39
CA MET A 178 -10.79 -7.45 4.54
C MET A 178 -9.31 -7.81 4.73
N THR A 179 -8.47 -7.50 3.73
CA THR A 179 -7.01 -7.60 3.85
C THR A 179 -6.37 -6.35 4.45
N PHE A 180 -7.14 -5.27 4.64
CA PHE A 180 -6.62 -3.99 5.09
C PHE A 180 -6.64 -3.89 6.63
N PRO A 181 -5.55 -3.41 7.27
CA PRO A 181 -5.40 -3.45 8.73
C PRO A 181 -6.51 -2.79 9.54
N SER A 182 -7.18 -1.76 9.01
CA SER A 182 -8.32 -1.12 9.70
C SER A 182 -9.50 -2.07 9.93
N PHE A 183 -9.58 -3.19 9.19
CA PHE A 183 -10.61 -4.23 9.38
C PHE A 183 -10.11 -5.44 10.18
N PHE A 184 -8.87 -5.41 10.69
CA PHE A 184 -8.34 -6.51 11.49
C PHE A 184 -9.01 -6.58 12.86
N PRO A 185 -9.06 -7.78 13.48
CA PRO A 185 -9.73 -7.97 14.76
C PRO A 185 -8.96 -7.31 15.91
N LEU A 186 -9.68 -6.96 16.97
CA LEU A 186 -9.13 -6.47 18.23
C LEU A 186 -9.79 -7.25 19.38
N ASN A 187 -8.99 -7.77 20.31
CA ASN A 187 -9.52 -8.43 21.51
C ASN A 187 -10.10 -7.38 22.45
N GLU A 188 -11.44 -7.29 22.52
CA GLU A 188 -12.16 -6.27 23.31
C GLU A 188 -11.73 -6.23 24.78
N LYS A 189 -11.60 -7.42 25.41
CA LYS A 189 -11.19 -7.53 26.81
C LYS A 189 -9.81 -6.93 27.01
N PHE A 190 -8.85 -7.30 26.17
CA PHE A 190 -7.48 -6.82 26.27
C PHE A 190 -7.37 -5.32 26.02
N VAL A 191 -8.02 -4.80 24.97
CA VAL A 191 -8.04 -3.36 24.67
C VAL A 191 -8.64 -2.56 25.83
N THR A 192 -9.74 -3.05 26.42
CA THR A 192 -10.39 -2.42 27.56
C THR A 192 -9.50 -2.44 28.81
N GLU A 193 -8.83 -3.56 29.10
CA GLU A 193 -7.91 -3.70 30.25
C GLU A 193 -6.64 -2.83 30.06
N ALA A 194 -6.13 -2.70 28.84
CA ALA A 194 -4.97 -1.87 28.54
C ALA A 194 -5.29 -0.36 28.63
N GLY A 195 -6.53 0.03 28.31
CA GLY A 195 -6.97 1.42 28.35
C GLY A 195 -6.06 2.34 27.52
N ASP A 196 -5.62 3.46 28.11
CA ASP A 196 -4.74 4.45 27.46
C ASP A 196 -3.34 3.89 27.09
N ASN A 197 -2.98 2.72 27.58
CA ASN A 197 -1.72 2.07 27.22
C ASN A 197 -1.84 1.20 25.97
N PHE A 198 -3.07 0.93 25.45
CA PHE A 198 -3.23 0.12 24.26
C PHE A 198 -2.37 0.64 23.10
N ALA A 199 -1.68 -0.28 22.42
CA ALA A 199 -0.79 -0.01 21.28
C ALA A 199 0.44 0.88 21.57
N THR A 200 0.82 1.12 22.84
CA THR A 200 1.99 1.93 23.19
C THR A 200 3.28 1.12 23.30
N GLY A 201 3.22 -0.19 23.23
CA GLY A 201 4.38 -1.10 23.30
C GLY A 201 4.00 -2.56 23.25
N PRO A 202 4.99 -3.47 23.18
CA PRO A 202 4.75 -4.91 23.04
C PRO A 202 3.84 -5.51 24.12
N ASP A 203 3.95 -5.05 25.36
CA ASP A 203 3.15 -5.55 26.49
C ASP A 203 1.67 -5.16 26.39
N TYR A 204 1.34 -4.21 25.50
CA TYR A 204 0.01 -3.67 25.28
C TYR A 204 -0.54 -3.98 23.88
N LEU A 205 -0.04 -5.07 23.28
CA LEU A 205 -0.47 -5.60 21.99
C LEU A 205 -0.65 -7.11 22.06
N LEU A 206 -1.64 -7.62 21.36
CA LEU A 206 -1.80 -9.06 21.11
C LEU A 206 -1.61 -9.35 19.63
N SER A 207 -1.10 -10.53 19.35
CA SER A 207 -0.97 -11.07 18.00
C SER A 207 -1.98 -12.20 17.79
N ASN A 208 -2.59 -12.25 16.61
CA ASN A 208 -3.31 -13.41 16.10
C ASN A 208 -2.67 -13.99 14.83
N SER A 209 -1.45 -13.55 14.48
CA SER A 209 -0.71 -13.92 13.28
C SER A 209 0.56 -14.72 13.60
N ALA A 210 1.39 -14.96 12.57
CA ALA A 210 2.60 -15.79 12.61
C ALA A 210 3.71 -15.28 13.54
N PHE A 211 3.72 -13.99 13.84
CA PHE A 211 4.74 -13.36 14.68
C PHE A 211 4.10 -12.59 15.84
N VAL A 212 4.89 -12.38 16.90
CA VAL A 212 4.55 -11.52 18.04
C VAL A 212 5.58 -10.39 18.14
N LEU A 213 5.12 -9.17 18.39
CA LEU A 213 5.99 -8.04 18.67
C LEU A 213 6.63 -8.22 20.05
N THR A 214 7.96 -8.22 20.15
CA THR A 214 8.69 -8.42 21.40
C THR A 214 9.52 -7.21 21.84
N GLU A 215 9.88 -6.33 20.90
CA GLU A 215 10.60 -5.09 21.19
C GLU A 215 10.17 -4.00 20.19
N TRP A 216 9.96 -2.79 20.69
CA TRP A 216 9.76 -1.61 19.87
C TRP A 216 10.45 -0.41 20.53
N ILE A 217 11.49 0.09 19.84
CA ILE A 217 12.21 1.30 20.21
C ILE A 217 11.99 2.30 19.09
N GLN A 218 11.17 3.31 19.36
CA GLN A 218 10.83 4.35 18.38
C GLN A 218 12.06 4.93 17.69
N GLY A 219 11.98 5.10 16.38
CA GLY A 219 13.05 5.63 15.54
C GLY A 219 14.28 4.74 15.41
N SER A 220 14.25 3.49 15.91
CA SER A 220 15.44 2.64 15.95
C SER A 220 15.18 1.18 15.56
N LYS A 221 14.29 0.48 16.27
CA LYS A 221 14.21 -0.97 16.17
C LYS A 221 12.83 -1.53 16.47
N ILE A 222 12.43 -2.55 15.70
CA ILE A 222 11.22 -3.35 15.93
C ILE A 222 11.62 -4.82 15.82
N VAL A 223 11.24 -5.64 16.80
CA VAL A 223 11.59 -7.08 16.83
C VAL A 223 10.34 -7.91 16.94
N PHE A 224 10.27 -8.89 16.06
CA PHE A 224 9.25 -9.92 16.11
C PHE A 224 9.88 -11.28 16.39
N ALA A 225 9.21 -12.06 17.22
CA ALA A 225 9.51 -13.49 17.39
C ALA A 225 8.38 -14.31 16.76
N LYS A 226 8.69 -15.54 16.35
CA LYS A 226 7.69 -16.50 15.89
C LYS A 226 6.63 -16.71 16.97
N ASN A 227 5.36 -16.71 16.57
CA ASN A 227 4.22 -17.03 17.44
C ASN A 227 3.98 -18.53 17.45
N GLU A 228 4.41 -19.21 18.49
CA GLU A 228 4.23 -20.65 18.63
C GLU A 228 2.76 -21.08 18.83
N LYS A 229 1.85 -20.12 19.10
CA LYS A 229 0.42 -20.36 19.23
C LYS A 229 -0.36 -20.14 17.94
N TYR A 230 0.29 -19.61 16.89
CA TYR A 230 -0.36 -19.44 15.60
C TYR A 230 -0.81 -20.79 15.03
N TYR A 231 -2.04 -20.90 14.54
CA TYR A 231 -2.61 -22.17 14.07
C TYR A 231 -1.74 -22.87 12.99
N ASP A 232 -1.02 -22.10 12.18
CA ASP A 232 -0.10 -22.58 11.16
C ASP A 232 1.40 -22.44 11.56
N ALA A 233 1.72 -22.34 12.85
CA ALA A 233 3.09 -22.13 13.33
C ALA A 233 4.10 -23.15 12.76
N ALA A 234 3.67 -24.38 12.50
CA ALA A 234 4.53 -25.41 11.90
C ALA A 234 4.99 -25.07 10.46
N LYS A 235 4.29 -24.18 9.74
CA LYS A 235 4.63 -23.75 8.40
C LYS A 235 5.58 -22.54 8.40
N ILE A 236 5.76 -21.86 9.53
CA ILE A 236 6.63 -20.69 9.65
C ILE A 236 8.07 -21.16 9.82
N ALA A 237 8.91 -20.84 8.84
CA ALA A 237 10.28 -21.35 8.73
C ALA A 237 11.35 -20.46 9.37
N ILE A 238 11.03 -19.20 9.67
CA ILE A 238 11.94 -18.25 10.35
C ILE A 238 11.53 -18.08 11.82
N ASP A 239 12.52 -17.79 12.68
CA ASP A 239 12.33 -17.64 14.13
C ASP A 239 11.91 -16.22 14.52
N GLY A 240 12.01 -15.25 13.60
CA GLY A 240 11.64 -13.88 13.86
C GLY A 240 12.08 -12.92 12.76
N ILE A 241 11.78 -11.63 12.99
CA ILE A 241 12.11 -10.54 12.08
C ILE A 241 12.70 -9.40 12.92
N ASP A 242 13.88 -8.92 12.54
CA ASP A 242 14.52 -7.75 13.11
C ASP A 242 14.41 -6.59 12.10
N VAL A 243 13.64 -5.58 12.44
CA VAL A 243 13.52 -4.35 11.64
C VAL A 243 14.41 -3.27 12.26
N THR A 244 15.27 -2.68 11.44
CA THR A 244 16.07 -1.50 11.83
C THR A 244 15.53 -0.27 11.10
N VAL A 245 15.26 0.82 11.81
CA VAL A 245 14.83 2.08 11.20
C VAL A 245 16.06 2.86 10.75
N ILE A 246 16.21 3.05 9.44
CA ILE A 246 17.36 3.75 8.84
C ILE A 246 16.85 4.67 7.73
N ALA A 247 16.82 5.96 7.98
CA ALA A 247 16.35 6.95 7.00
C ALA A 247 17.37 7.27 5.89
N ASP A 248 18.68 7.11 6.15
CA ASP A 248 19.72 7.43 5.17
C ASP A 248 19.97 6.24 4.22
N PRO A 249 19.73 6.39 2.90
CA PRO A 249 19.93 5.29 1.93
C PRO A 249 21.38 4.81 1.80
N GLN A 250 22.38 5.67 2.01
CA GLN A 250 23.80 5.26 1.98
C GLN A 250 24.11 4.35 3.16
N THR A 251 23.55 4.64 4.32
CA THR A 251 23.66 3.80 5.51
C THR A 251 22.96 2.46 5.30
N VAL A 252 21.76 2.44 4.70
CA VAL A 252 21.04 1.19 4.34
C VAL A 252 21.92 0.33 3.43
N LYS A 253 22.48 0.92 2.37
CA LYS A 253 23.40 0.22 1.46
C LYS A 253 24.61 -0.37 2.21
N LEU A 254 25.24 0.43 3.05
CA LEU A 254 26.42 -0.01 3.83
C LEU A 254 26.07 -1.20 4.74
N GLN A 255 24.94 -1.15 5.45
CA GLN A 255 24.50 -2.23 6.33
C GLN A 255 24.19 -3.51 5.53
N TYR A 256 23.56 -3.38 4.36
CA TYR A 256 23.30 -4.51 3.47
C TYR A 256 24.61 -5.15 2.95
N ASP A 257 25.55 -4.34 2.46
CA ASP A 257 26.85 -4.81 1.93
C ASP A 257 27.68 -5.51 3.01
N GLN A 258 27.61 -5.05 4.25
CA GLN A 258 28.27 -5.67 5.40
C GLN A 258 27.59 -6.96 5.90
N GLY A 259 26.42 -7.32 5.36
CA GLY A 259 25.65 -8.48 5.77
C GLY A 259 24.88 -8.30 7.09
N ASN A 260 24.64 -7.05 7.50
CA ASN A 260 23.81 -6.73 8.68
C ASN A 260 22.32 -6.68 8.34
N LEU A 261 21.97 -6.58 7.06
CA LEU A 261 20.61 -6.67 6.53
C LEU A 261 20.53 -7.80 5.52
N ASP A 262 19.39 -8.48 5.48
CA ASP A 262 19.07 -9.50 4.49
C ASP A 262 18.21 -8.94 3.36
N VAL A 263 17.44 -7.90 3.65
CA VAL A 263 16.55 -7.19 2.72
C VAL A 263 16.70 -5.69 2.91
N ALA A 264 16.80 -4.97 1.79
CA ALA A 264 16.85 -3.51 1.81
C ALA A 264 16.25 -2.92 0.52
N ALA A 265 15.68 -1.73 0.60
CA ALA A 265 15.30 -0.94 -0.55
C ALA A 265 16.46 -0.03 -0.96
N MET A 266 16.81 -0.04 -2.25
CA MET A 266 17.76 0.89 -2.83
C MET A 266 17.05 2.00 -3.58
N SER A 267 17.65 3.20 -3.64
CA SER A 267 17.04 4.33 -4.33
C SER A 267 18.09 5.20 -5.02
N GLY A 268 17.67 5.94 -6.04
CA GLY A 268 18.53 6.85 -6.79
C GLY A 268 19.73 6.14 -7.42
N ASP A 269 20.88 6.79 -7.40
CA ASP A 269 22.12 6.28 -8.01
C ASP A 269 22.62 4.96 -7.41
N LEU A 270 22.15 4.60 -6.20
CA LEU A 270 22.57 3.36 -5.53
C LEU A 270 22.03 2.11 -6.22
N VAL A 271 20.92 2.21 -6.93
CA VAL A 271 20.27 1.10 -7.63
C VAL A 271 21.21 0.52 -8.70
N SER A 272 21.95 1.38 -9.41
CA SER A 272 22.85 0.98 -10.50
C SER A 272 23.91 -0.03 -10.08
N GLY A 273 24.28 -0.07 -8.80
CA GLY A 273 25.24 -1.03 -8.25
C GLY A 273 24.70 -2.46 -8.12
N TYR A 274 23.38 -2.65 -8.24
CA TYR A 274 22.72 -3.95 -8.04
C TYR A 274 21.99 -4.46 -9.28
N VAL A 275 21.68 -3.60 -10.26
CA VAL A 275 21.01 -4.02 -11.50
C VAL A 275 21.78 -5.15 -12.17
N GLY A 276 21.10 -6.28 -12.41
CA GLY A 276 21.67 -7.49 -13.00
C GLY A 276 22.45 -8.38 -12.03
N THR A 277 22.53 -8.05 -10.75
CA THR A 277 23.04 -8.98 -9.72
C THR A 277 21.95 -9.97 -9.28
N GLU A 278 22.35 -11.06 -8.64
CA GLU A 278 21.42 -12.07 -8.08
C GLU A 278 20.56 -11.51 -6.95
N ASP A 279 21.06 -10.53 -6.22
CA ASP A 279 20.36 -9.88 -5.10
C ASP A 279 19.22 -8.96 -5.58
N PHE A 280 19.25 -8.49 -6.85
CA PHE A 280 18.33 -7.47 -7.32
C PHE A 280 16.94 -8.02 -7.63
N THR A 281 15.95 -7.55 -6.90
CA THR A 281 14.55 -7.96 -7.02
C THR A 281 13.66 -6.71 -7.16
N PRO A 282 13.39 -6.24 -8.39
CA PRO A 282 12.48 -5.12 -8.58
C PRO A 282 11.04 -5.56 -8.27
N ILE A 283 10.35 -4.80 -7.44
CA ILE A 283 8.94 -5.03 -7.12
C ILE A 283 8.08 -3.90 -7.66
N ARG A 284 6.79 -4.17 -7.91
CA ARG A 284 5.81 -3.17 -8.30
C ARG A 284 4.99 -2.75 -7.11
N LYS A 285 4.68 -1.44 -7.05
CA LYS A 285 3.74 -0.86 -6.11
C LYS A 285 2.54 -0.30 -6.87
N GLY A 286 1.40 -0.22 -6.22
CA GLY A 286 0.16 0.28 -6.82
C GLY A 286 0.10 1.79 -7.01
N TYR A 287 1.19 2.53 -6.84
CA TYR A 287 1.22 3.98 -6.99
C TYR A 287 1.43 4.40 -8.43
N THR A 288 0.57 5.27 -8.95
CA THR A 288 0.76 5.94 -10.24
C THR A 288 1.18 7.39 -10.02
N TRP A 289 2.32 7.79 -10.59
CA TRP A 289 2.71 9.18 -10.74
C TRP A 289 2.04 9.77 -11.97
N PHE A 290 1.54 10.99 -11.82
CA PHE A 290 0.80 11.66 -12.87
C PHE A 290 0.89 13.19 -12.77
N MET A 291 0.51 13.86 -13.87
CA MET A 291 0.34 15.30 -13.93
C MET A 291 -1.16 15.63 -13.95
N PRO A 292 -1.75 16.16 -12.87
CA PRO A 292 -3.04 16.83 -12.90
C PRO A 292 -2.87 18.26 -13.43
N PHE A 293 -3.86 18.74 -14.19
CA PHE A 293 -3.95 20.09 -14.68
C PHE A 293 -5.06 20.83 -13.93
N ASN A 294 -4.73 21.91 -13.24
CA ASN A 294 -5.73 22.70 -12.54
C ASN A 294 -6.65 23.45 -13.50
N GLN A 295 -7.82 22.91 -13.76
CA GLN A 295 -8.78 23.48 -14.70
C GLN A 295 -9.56 24.68 -14.13
N LYS A 296 -9.25 25.13 -12.91
CA LYS A 296 -9.66 26.42 -12.35
C LYS A 296 -8.50 27.41 -12.26
N SER A 297 -7.31 27.07 -12.81
CA SER A 297 -6.20 28.02 -12.88
C SER A 297 -6.60 29.27 -13.68
N THR A 298 -6.02 30.40 -13.32
CA THR A 298 -6.13 31.63 -14.10
C THR A 298 -5.41 31.56 -15.45
N ASN A 299 -4.58 30.54 -15.65
CA ASN A 299 -3.92 30.27 -16.92
C ASN A 299 -4.86 29.49 -17.86
N PRO A 300 -5.40 30.11 -18.93
CA PRO A 300 -6.42 29.48 -19.77
C PRO A 300 -5.90 28.24 -20.51
N ALA A 301 -4.59 28.07 -20.63
CA ALA A 301 -4.00 26.91 -21.29
C ALA A 301 -4.33 25.61 -20.52
N MET A 302 -4.53 25.67 -19.19
CA MET A 302 -4.87 24.49 -18.38
C MET A 302 -6.24 23.91 -18.73
N LEU A 303 -7.18 24.76 -19.20
CA LEU A 303 -8.51 24.35 -19.60
C LEU A 303 -8.54 23.79 -21.04
N ASN A 304 -7.52 24.10 -21.85
CA ASN A 304 -7.47 23.70 -23.24
C ASN A 304 -7.00 22.25 -23.40
N ALA A 305 -7.89 21.38 -23.92
CA ALA A 305 -7.59 19.97 -24.09
C ALA A 305 -6.42 19.71 -25.06
N ASN A 306 -6.31 20.51 -26.15
CA ASN A 306 -5.19 20.36 -27.08
C ASN A 306 -3.85 20.74 -26.44
N PHE A 307 -3.82 21.74 -25.53
CA PHE A 307 -2.60 22.04 -24.79
C PHE A 307 -2.19 20.89 -23.85
N ARG A 308 -3.14 20.31 -23.12
CA ARG A 308 -2.86 19.16 -22.27
C ARG A 308 -2.39 17.93 -23.07
N LEU A 309 -3.02 17.68 -24.23
CA LEU A 309 -2.60 16.63 -25.15
C LEU A 309 -1.21 16.91 -25.74
N ALA A 310 -0.87 18.18 -26.06
CA ALA A 310 0.47 18.54 -26.50
C ALA A 310 1.52 18.16 -25.44
N LEU A 311 1.27 18.50 -24.18
CA LEU A 311 2.15 18.14 -23.08
C LEU A 311 2.28 16.61 -22.92
N ALA A 312 1.17 15.86 -23.05
CA ALA A 312 1.15 14.41 -22.89
C ALA A 312 2.01 13.65 -23.92
N TRP A 313 2.22 14.22 -25.11
CA TRP A 313 3.01 13.61 -26.20
C TRP A 313 4.41 14.20 -26.35
N ALA A 314 4.77 15.25 -25.58
CA ALA A 314 5.97 16.04 -25.79
C ALA A 314 7.26 15.41 -25.27
N PHE A 315 7.21 14.40 -24.41
CA PHE A 315 8.39 13.80 -23.76
C PHE A 315 8.28 12.28 -23.65
N ASP A 316 9.44 11.62 -23.62
CA ASP A 316 9.55 10.17 -23.51
C ASP A 316 9.51 9.73 -22.04
N ARG A 317 8.42 9.07 -21.64
CA ARG A 317 8.26 8.53 -20.29
C ARG A 317 9.17 7.33 -20.02
N SER A 318 9.61 6.60 -21.08
CA SER A 318 10.57 5.50 -20.89
C SER A 318 11.92 6.02 -20.45
N PHE A 319 12.35 7.17 -20.95
CA PHE A 319 13.58 7.83 -20.49
C PHE A 319 13.54 8.18 -19.00
N ILE A 320 12.35 8.62 -18.49
CA ILE A 320 12.18 8.89 -17.06
C ILE A 320 12.40 7.59 -16.28
N VAL A 321 11.72 6.51 -16.70
CA VAL A 321 11.76 5.23 -16.00
C VAL A 321 13.16 4.59 -16.05
N ASP A 322 13.76 4.53 -17.25
CA ASP A 322 14.98 3.76 -17.48
C ASP A 322 16.23 4.52 -17.04
N GLU A 323 16.25 5.87 -17.21
CA GLU A 323 17.46 6.67 -17.01
C GLU A 323 17.41 7.56 -15.75
N LYS A 324 16.22 7.91 -15.26
CA LYS A 324 16.09 8.77 -14.07
C LYS A 324 15.72 8.00 -12.83
N LEU A 325 14.82 7.04 -12.94
CA LEU A 325 14.35 6.26 -11.81
C LEU A 325 15.20 4.99 -11.64
N ASN A 326 15.25 4.16 -12.65
CA ASN A 326 15.98 2.89 -12.68
C ASN A 326 15.79 2.04 -11.40
N ASP A 327 14.58 2.10 -10.82
CA ASP A 327 14.24 1.56 -9.50
C ASP A 327 13.18 0.43 -9.59
N GLY A 328 12.94 -0.11 -10.78
CA GLY A 328 11.87 -1.08 -11.03
C GLY A 328 10.53 -0.44 -11.37
N SER A 329 10.44 0.90 -11.39
CA SER A 329 9.27 1.60 -11.96
C SER A 329 9.06 1.22 -13.42
N ILE A 330 7.82 1.29 -13.88
CA ILE A 330 7.45 1.05 -15.28
C ILE A 330 6.67 2.23 -15.84
N VAL A 331 6.71 2.43 -17.15
CA VAL A 331 5.85 3.42 -17.81
C VAL A 331 4.39 3.10 -17.52
N ALA A 332 3.62 4.10 -17.08
CA ALA A 332 2.19 3.94 -16.87
C ALA A 332 1.45 3.91 -18.21
N ASP A 333 0.93 2.74 -18.60
CA ASP A 333 0.14 2.57 -19.83
C ASP A 333 -1.23 3.26 -19.75
N GLY A 334 -1.70 3.59 -18.55
CA GLY A 334 -2.96 4.30 -18.25
C GLY A 334 -2.92 4.91 -16.86
N PHE A 335 -4.05 5.40 -16.37
CA PHE A 335 -4.13 6.02 -15.04
C PHE A 335 -4.24 4.98 -13.92
N VAL A 336 -5.03 3.93 -14.15
CA VAL A 336 -5.12 2.76 -13.27
C VAL A 336 -3.84 1.94 -13.42
N PRO A 337 -3.10 1.63 -12.35
CA PRO A 337 -1.84 0.87 -12.45
C PRO A 337 -2.08 -0.62 -12.76
N ARG A 338 -1.07 -1.27 -13.31
CA ARG A 338 -1.03 -2.72 -13.51
C ARG A 338 -1.00 -3.46 -12.16
N GLY A 339 -1.73 -4.56 -12.06
CA GLY A 339 -1.81 -5.40 -10.86
C GLY A 339 -2.79 -4.87 -9.80
N LEU A 340 -3.49 -3.74 -10.07
CA LEU A 340 -4.47 -3.19 -9.12
C LEU A 340 -5.74 -4.03 -9.05
N ALA A 341 -6.27 -4.41 -10.20
CA ALA A 341 -7.54 -5.11 -10.29
C ALA A 341 -7.55 -6.09 -11.44
N SER A 342 -8.27 -7.18 -11.27
CA SER A 342 -8.47 -8.22 -12.28
C SER A 342 -9.95 -8.43 -12.59
N SER A 343 -10.24 -8.80 -13.84
CA SER A 343 -11.58 -9.20 -14.26
C SER A 343 -12.02 -10.49 -13.54
N ALA A 344 -13.29 -10.88 -13.70
CA ALA A 344 -13.79 -12.16 -13.21
C ALA A 344 -13.04 -13.37 -13.82
N GLN A 345 -12.37 -13.18 -14.95
CA GLN A 345 -11.56 -14.17 -15.63
C GLN A 345 -10.07 -14.12 -15.22
N GLY A 346 -9.70 -13.21 -14.32
CA GLY A 346 -8.32 -13.03 -13.85
C GLY A 346 -7.44 -12.18 -14.77
N GLU A 347 -8.01 -11.47 -15.76
CA GLU A 347 -7.25 -10.58 -16.64
C GLU A 347 -6.99 -9.23 -15.95
N ASP A 348 -5.73 -8.77 -15.97
CA ASP A 348 -5.35 -7.46 -15.43
C ASP A 348 -6.04 -6.31 -16.18
N PHE A 349 -6.43 -5.25 -15.47
CA PHE A 349 -7.10 -4.11 -16.07
C PHE A 349 -6.29 -3.48 -17.22
N ARG A 350 -4.96 -3.45 -17.10
CA ARG A 350 -4.08 -2.92 -18.16
C ARG A 350 -4.01 -3.80 -19.40
N ASP A 351 -4.35 -5.08 -19.32
CA ASP A 351 -4.38 -5.97 -20.47
C ASP A 351 -5.67 -5.80 -21.29
N THR A 352 -6.74 -5.30 -20.67
CA THR A 352 -8.03 -5.03 -21.30
C THR A 352 -8.22 -3.57 -21.73
N ALA A 353 -7.51 -2.63 -21.11
CA ALA A 353 -7.59 -1.20 -21.40
C ALA A 353 -6.52 -0.75 -22.41
N PRO A 354 -6.80 0.30 -23.22
CA PRO A 354 -5.83 0.85 -24.16
C PRO A 354 -4.58 1.39 -23.46
N LYS A 355 -3.48 1.43 -24.22
CA LYS A 355 -2.29 2.21 -23.84
C LYS A 355 -2.49 3.66 -24.26
N TYR A 356 -2.19 4.57 -23.34
CA TYR A 356 -2.34 5.99 -23.54
C TYR A 356 -0.98 6.67 -23.56
N PHE A 357 -0.90 7.68 -24.42
CA PHE A 357 0.23 8.58 -24.57
C PHE A 357 1.56 7.84 -24.82
N GLY A 358 2.21 8.19 -25.86
CA GLY A 358 3.58 7.80 -26.18
C GLY A 358 4.43 9.06 -26.31
N TYR A 359 5.67 8.90 -26.75
CA TYR A 359 6.46 10.03 -27.22
C TYR A 359 6.28 10.19 -28.73
N ASP A 360 5.77 11.34 -29.13
CA ASP A 360 5.67 11.74 -30.54
C ASP A 360 5.70 13.27 -30.62
N ALA A 361 6.89 13.81 -30.88
CA ALA A 361 7.11 15.25 -30.95
C ALA A 361 6.31 15.93 -32.09
N ALA A 362 6.06 15.24 -33.20
CA ALA A 362 5.28 15.79 -34.30
C ALA A 362 3.78 15.90 -33.95
N LYS A 363 3.27 14.88 -33.28
CA LYS A 363 1.90 14.87 -32.75
C LYS A 363 1.73 15.90 -31.64
N ALA A 364 2.69 16.02 -30.72
CA ALA A 364 2.71 17.05 -29.68
C ALA A 364 2.66 18.45 -30.28
N LEU A 365 3.50 18.71 -31.28
CA LEU A 365 3.51 19.98 -31.99
C LEU A 365 2.17 20.26 -32.70
N SER A 366 1.55 19.25 -33.32
CA SER A 366 0.24 19.41 -33.96
C SER A 366 -0.86 19.84 -32.98
N TYR A 367 -0.89 19.23 -31.80
CA TYR A 367 -1.79 19.62 -30.71
C TYR A 367 -1.48 21.02 -30.18
N TRP A 368 -0.18 21.38 -30.08
CA TRP A 368 0.22 22.73 -29.67
C TRP A 368 -0.24 23.81 -30.68
N GLU A 369 -0.07 23.56 -31.97
CA GLU A 369 -0.56 24.50 -33.00
C GLU A 369 -2.09 24.67 -32.92
N ALA A 370 -2.84 23.59 -32.69
CA ALA A 370 -4.28 23.67 -32.46
C ALA A 370 -4.62 24.49 -31.21
N ALA A 371 -3.91 24.24 -30.10
CA ALA A 371 -4.11 24.99 -28.86
C ALA A 371 -3.82 26.49 -29.03
N LYS A 372 -2.74 26.87 -29.73
CA LYS A 372 -2.43 28.28 -30.04
C LYS A 372 -3.57 28.95 -30.80
N ALA A 373 -4.11 28.24 -31.79
CA ALA A 373 -5.22 28.77 -32.59
C ALA A 373 -6.50 29.00 -31.77
N GLU A 374 -6.82 28.03 -30.88
CA GLU A 374 -8.00 28.11 -30.01
C GLU A 374 -7.88 29.18 -28.94
N LEU A 375 -6.69 29.31 -28.36
CA LEU A 375 -6.41 30.29 -27.29
C LEU A 375 -6.11 31.69 -27.81
N GLY A 376 -5.75 31.82 -29.08
CA GLY A 376 -5.35 33.11 -29.68
C GLY A 376 -4.00 33.60 -29.17
N VAL A 377 -3.08 32.70 -28.83
CA VAL A 377 -1.75 32.99 -28.26
C VAL A 377 -0.64 32.40 -29.12
N SER A 378 0.58 32.94 -28.99
CA SER A 378 1.80 32.36 -29.59
C SER A 378 2.72 31.71 -28.57
N GLU A 379 2.53 32.05 -27.30
CA GLU A 379 3.38 31.61 -26.17
C GLU A 379 2.50 31.29 -24.98
N VAL A 380 2.95 30.31 -24.16
CA VAL A 380 2.35 29.95 -22.88
C VAL A 380 3.45 29.72 -21.86
N THR A 381 3.33 30.35 -20.71
CA THR A 381 4.15 30.06 -19.54
C THR A 381 3.28 29.40 -18.47
N PHE A 382 3.74 28.32 -17.86
CA PHE A 382 3.02 27.68 -16.75
C PHE A 382 3.98 27.23 -15.63
N GLU A 383 3.42 27.05 -14.42
CA GLU A 383 4.12 26.55 -13.26
C GLU A 383 3.96 25.02 -13.17
N LEU A 384 5.08 24.30 -13.04
CA LEU A 384 5.12 22.88 -12.69
C LEU A 384 5.49 22.73 -11.22
N LEU A 385 4.50 22.41 -10.40
CA LEU A 385 4.63 22.22 -8.95
C LEU A 385 5.17 20.83 -8.65
N VAL A 386 6.27 20.74 -7.89
CA VAL A 386 6.92 19.49 -7.51
C VAL A 386 7.30 19.46 -6.03
N GLY A 387 7.48 18.27 -5.45
CA GLY A 387 8.03 18.10 -4.11
C GLY A 387 9.56 18.30 -4.06
N THR A 388 10.09 18.63 -2.88
CA THR A 388 11.54 18.72 -2.64
C THR A 388 12.21 17.34 -2.75
N PRO A 389 13.52 17.28 -3.11
CA PRO A 389 14.31 16.06 -2.95
C PRO A 389 14.27 15.58 -1.49
N GLY A 390 13.89 14.34 -1.25
CA GLY A 390 13.67 13.79 0.10
C GLY A 390 12.20 13.67 0.49
N ASP A 391 11.31 14.31 -0.27
CA ASP A 391 9.88 14.12 -0.18
C ASP A 391 9.43 13.08 -1.21
N ASP A 392 8.78 11.99 -0.79
CA ASP A 392 8.22 10.91 -1.63
C ASP A 392 9.15 10.28 -2.69
N SER A 393 10.36 10.66 -2.74
CA SER A 393 11.52 10.32 -3.55
C SER A 393 12.07 11.56 -4.28
N GLY A 394 13.33 11.89 -4.11
CA GLY A 394 14.06 12.91 -4.86
C GLY A 394 14.07 12.71 -6.38
N LEU A 395 13.46 11.65 -6.84
CA LEU A 395 13.30 11.21 -8.22
C LEU A 395 12.33 12.11 -9.01
N ALA A 396 11.30 12.66 -8.34
CA ALA A 396 10.33 13.53 -9.01
C ALA A 396 10.96 14.84 -9.53
N SER A 397 11.97 15.40 -8.85
CA SER A 397 12.65 16.60 -9.33
C SER A 397 13.50 16.34 -10.58
N GLY A 398 14.19 15.20 -10.68
CA GLY A 398 14.91 14.82 -11.90
C GLY A 398 14.00 14.60 -13.10
N ALA A 399 12.82 14.00 -12.86
CA ALA A 399 11.78 13.87 -13.88
C ALA A 399 11.22 15.22 -14.32
N ALA A 400 10.99 16.16 -13.39
CA ALA A 400 10.48 17.50 -13.71
C ALA A 400 11.42 18.32 -14.59
N GLU A 401 12.73 18.27 -14.31
CA GLU A 401 13.74 18.95 -15.14
C GLU A 401 13.79 18.35 -16.56
N TYR A 402 13.70 17.04 -16.69
CA TYR A 402 13.63 16.39 -17.99
C TYR A 402 12.35 16.77 -18.75
N ILE A 403 11.18 16.72 -18.10
CA ILE A 403 9.90 17.12 -18.69
C ILE A 403 9.98 18.57 -19.18
N LYS A 404 10.49 19.49 -18.35
CA LYS A 404 10.71 20.89 -18.74
C LYS A 404 11.53 20.99 -20.01
N ALA A 405 12.71 20.34 -20.05
CA ALA A 405 13.62 20.43 -21.18
C ALA A 405 12.98 19.92 -22.48
N GLU A 406 12.29 18.78 -22.45
CA GLU A 406 11.67 18.21 -23.65
C GLU A 406 10.40 18.98 -24.07
N VAL A 407 9.60 19.49 -23.13
CA VAL A 407 8.45 20.34 -23.45
C VAL A 407 8.90 21.62 -24.12
N GLU A 408 9.87 22.36 -23.58
CA GLU A 408 10.38 23.60 -24.16
C GLU A 408 11.05 23.38 -25.53
N LYS A 409 11.69 22.24 -25.73
CA LYS A 409 12.30 21.83 -27.01
C LYS A 409 11.26 21.51 -28.08
N ASN A 410 10.23 20.73 -27.72
CA ASN A 410 9.28 20.16 -28.68
C ASN A 410 8.04 21.04 -28.92
N LEU A 411 7.75 22.00 -28.02
CA LEU A 411 6.62 22.94 -28.10
C LEU A 411 7.13 24.39 -28.12
N PRO A 412 7.57 24.91 -29.29
CA PRO A 412 8.11 26.26 -29.37
C PRO A 412 7.14 27.34 -28.88
N GLY A 413 7.61 28.19 -27.95
CA GLY A 413 6.81 29.21 -27.28
C GLY A 413 6.20 28.77 -25.95
N VAL A 414 6.44 27.49 -25.52
CA VAL A 414 6.07 27.06 -24.19
C VAL A 414 7.26 27.25 -23.24
N THR A 415 7.01 27.81 -22.05
CA THR A 415 7.99 27.98 -20.97
C THR A 415 7.47 27.29 -19.70
N VAL A 416 8.30 26.47 -19.09
CA VAL A 416 7.97 25.72 -17.85
C VAL A 416 8.76 26.30 -16.68
N ASN A 417 8.07 26.80 -15.66
CA ASN A 417 8.67 27.25 -14.42
C ASN A 417 8.49 26.17 -13.33
N ILE A 418 9.56 25.52 -12.91
CA ILE A 418 9.51 24.53 -11.83
C ILE A 418 9.44 25.26 -10.50
N LYS A 419 8.40 24.93 -9.70
CA LYS A 419 8.24 25.39 -8.31
C LYS A 419 8.36 24.21 -7.38
N THR A 420 9.39 24.23 -6.57
CA THR A 420 9.70 23.15 -5.62
C THR A 420 9.28 23.56 -4.21
N VAL A 421 8.46 22.73 -3.56
CA VAL A 421 7.94 22.96 -2.20
C VAL A 421 7.96 21.65 -1.40
N LEU A 422 7.79 21.72 -0.07
CA LEU A 422 7.62 20.56 0.78
C LEU A 422 6.33 19.79 0.42
N LYS A 423 6.30 18.48 0.66
CA LYS A 423 5.13 17.61 0.40
C LYS A 423 3.83 18.19 0.96
N LYS A 424 3.85 18.56 2.24
CA LYS A 424 2.67 19.13 2.90
C LYS A 424 2.16 20.36 2.15
N GLU A 425 3.06 21.29 1.83
CA GLU A 425 2.69 22.49 1.09
C GLU A 425 2.20 22.17 -0.33
N ARG A 426 2.82 21.20 -1.03
CA ARG A 426 2.36 20.74 -2.33
C ARG A 426 0.92 20.22 -2.28
N LEU A 427 0.61 19.36 -1.31
CA LEU A 427 -0.73 18.80 -1.13
C LEU A 427 -1.75 19.89 -0.75
N GLU A 428 -1.37 20.86 0.07
CA GLU A 428 -2.21 22.01 0.41
C GLU A 428 -2.50 22.90 -0.81
N LEU A 429 -1.49 23.18 -1.65
CA LEU A 429 -1.67 23.97 -2.88
C LEU A 429 -2.55 23.24 -3.90
N MET A 430 -2.46 21.92 -3.96
CA MET A 430 -3.25 21.08 -4.86
C MET A 430 -4.67 20.83 -4.35
N ASN A 431 -4.93 20.99 -3.06
CA ASN A 431 -6.26 20.75 -2.50
C ASN A 431 -7.32 21.56 -3.26
N PRO A 432 -8.45 20.94 -3.69
CA PRO A 432 -9.49 21.62 -4.47
C PRO A 432 -10.08 22.89 -3.83
N SER A 433 -10.01 23.00 -2.49
CA SER A 433 -10.43 24.22 -1.78
C SER A 433 -9.50 25.41 -2.01
N ARG A 434 -8.25 25.17 -2.40
CA ARG A 434 -7.20 26.15 -2.64
C ARG A 434 -6.87 26.29 -4.13
N GLY A 435 -6.39 25.21 -4.75
CA GLY A 435 -6.14 25.16 -6.19
C GLY A 435 -5.14 26.21 -6.70
N GLU A 436 -4.02 26.40 -6.00
CA GLU A 436 -3.04 27.45 -6.29
C GLU A 436 -1.84 26.89 -7.07
N TYR A 437 -2.06 26.32 -8.25
CA TYR A 437 -1.05 25.77 -9.15
C TYR A 437 -1.59 25.67 -10.59
N ASP A 438 -0.73 25.50 -11.58
CA ASP A 438 -1.11 25.20 -12.96
C ASP A 438 -1.08 23.69 -13.24
N VAL A 439 0.10 23.08 -13.17
CA VAL A 439 0.36 21.65 -13.32
C VAL A 439 1.15 21.17 -12.13
N ALA A 440 0.87 19.99 -11.62
CA ALA A 440 1.67 19.40 -10.56
C ALA A 440 2.25 18.05 -10.99
N LEU A 441 3.32 17.63 -10.32
CA LEU A 441 3.84 16.28 -10.35
C LEU A 441 3.50 15.61 -9.02
N THR A 442 2.62 14.62 -9.05
CA THR A 442 2.12 13.95 -7.86
C THR A 442 1.86 12.47 -8.10
N ARG A 443 1.57 11.74 -7.03
CA ARG A 443 1.20 10.34 -7.10
C ARG A 443 -0.05 10.05 -6.28
N TRP A 444 -0.69 8.95 -6.62
CA TRP A 444 -1.75 8.33 -5.83
C TRP A 444 -1.42 6.87 -5.57
N GLY A 445 -1.71 6.40 -4.38
CA GLY A 445 -1.74 4.99 -4.03
C GLY A 445 -3.19 4.54 -3.88
N PRO A 446 -3.52 3.32 -4.30
CA PRO A 446 -4.89 2.85 -4.22
C PRO A 446 -5.28 2.51 -2.77
N ASP A 447 -6.50 2.86 -2.39
CA ASP A 447 -7.06 2.51 -1.09
C ASP A 447 -7.80 1.15 -1.13
N TYR A 448 -8.17 0.69 -2.33
CA TYR A 448 -8.87 -0.59 -2.55
C TYR A 448 -8.63 -1.14 -3.96
N ALA A 449 -8.85 -2.47 -4.13
CA ALA A 449 -8.58 -3.23 -5.35
C ALA A 449 -9.63 -3.01 -6.44
N ASP A 450 -9.84 -1.76 -6.86
CA ASP A 450 -10.77 -1.43 -7.93
C ASP A 450 -10.32 -0.18 -8.69
N PRO A 451 -10.53 -0.11 -10.02
CA PRO A 451 -10.19 1.08 -10.81
C PRO A 451 -10.80 2.39 -10.29
N LEU A 452 -11.91 2.34 -9.56
CA LEU A 452 -12.58 3.52 -9.02
C LEU A 452 -11.74 4.30 -7.99
N THR A 453 -10.78 3.66 -7.31
CA THR A 453 -9.84 4.38 -6.43
C THR A 453 -9.01 5.44 -7.17
N TYR A 454 -8.89 5.31 -8.50
CA TYR A 454 -8.29 6.30 -9.39
C TYR A 454 -9.34 7.14 -10.12
N LEU A 455 -10.36 6.49 -10.68
CA LEU A 455 -11.31 7.13 -11.58
C LEU A 455 -12.37 7.94 -10.84
N GLN A 456 -12.87 7.43 -9.73
CA GLN A 456 -13.84 8.13 -8.89
C GLN A 456 -13.15 9.10 -7.94
N ASP A 457 -12.19 8.59 -7.17
CA ASP A 457 -11.62 9.34 -6.05
C ASP A 457 -10.82 10.56 -6.52
N LEU A 458 -10.22 10.52 -7.72
CA LEU A 458 -9.38 11.59 -8.25
C LEU A 458 -10.04 12.45 -9.34
N LEU A 459 -11.11 11.98 -10.00
CA LEU A 459 -11.60 12.66 -11.20
C LEU A 459 -13.06 13.11 -11.14
N VAL A 460 -13.89 12.54 -10.21
CA VAL A 460 -15.29 12.97 -10.06
C VAL A 460 -15.36 14.38 -9.51
N SER A 461 -16.27 15.18 -10.04
CA SER A 461 -16.41 16.63 -9.77
C SER A 461 -16.55 16.97 -8.29
N THR A 462 -17.11 16.06 -7.48
CA THR A 462 -17.38 16.25 -6.05
C THR A 462 -16.30 15.69 -5.13
N SER A 463 -15.27 15.05 -5.68
CA SER A 463 -14.21 14.46 -4.87
C SER A 463 -13.29 15.50 -4.26
N ASN A 464 -12.95 15.31 -2.98
CA ASN A 464 -11.97 16.13 -2.28
C ASN A 464 -10.53 15.92 -2.80
N TYR A 465 -10.29 14.87 -3.58
CA TYR A 465 -8.99 14.57 -4.20
C TYR A 465 -8.96 14.86 -5.71
N ASN A 466 -10.01 15.49 -6.26
CA ASN A 466 -10.00 15.97 -7.64
C ASN A 466 -9.03 17.16 -7.77
N TYR A 467 -7.75 16.86 -7.72
CA TYR A 467 -6.69 17.86 -7.81
C TYR A 467 -6.80 18.71 -9.07
N GLY A 468 -7.17 18.10 -10.20
CA GLY A 468 -7.38 18.81 -11.46
C GLY A 468 -8.58 19.77 -11.47
N GLN A 469 -9.42 19.74 -10.45
CA GLN A 469 -10.66 20.51 -10.34
C GLN A 469 -11.53 20.44 -11.61
N TRP A 470 -11.43 19.29 -12.29
CA TRP A 470 -12.21 19.01 -13.48
C TRP A 470 -13.67 18.77 -13.13
N VAL A 471 -14.56 19.42 -13.88
CA VAL A 471 -16.01 19.27 -13.69
C VAL A 471 -16.62 18.85 -15.01
N ASP A 472 -17.11 17.61 -15.08
CA ASP A 472 -17.77 17.05 -16.25
C ASP A 472 -18.94 16.14 -15.81
N PRO A 473 -20.20 16.63 -15.86
CA PRO A 473 -21.35 15.83 -15.45
C PRO A 473 -21.55 14.54 -16.24
N ALA A 474 -21.03 14.47 -17.48
CA ALA A 474 -21.13 13.25 -18.28
C ALA A 474 -20.14 12.18 -17.75
N PHE A 475 -18.95 12.60 -17.33
CA PHE A 475 -18.01 11.71 -16.66
C PHE A 475 -18.55 11.25 -15.30
N ASP A 476 -19.07 12.16 -14.51
CA ASP A 476 -19.67 11.82 -13.20
C ASP A 476 -20.79 10.78 -13.34
N ALA A 477 -21.62 10.90 -14.40
CA ALA A 477 -22.66 9.92 -14.69
C ALA A 477 -22.07 8.55 -15.08
N LEU A 478 -21.03 8.52 -15.93
CA LEU A 478 -20.36 7.25 -16.29
C LEU A 478 -19.77 6.55 -15.06
N VAL A 479 -19.17 7.31 -14.14
CA VAL A 479 -18.65 6.75 -12.89
C VAL A 479 -19.79 6.26 -12.00
N ALA A 480 -20.86 7.02 -11.85
CA ALA A 480 -22.02 6.63 -11.03
C ALA A 480 -22.65 5.32 -11.53
N ASP A 481 -22.68 5.07 -12.83
CA ASP A 481 -23.23 3.85 -13.40
C ASP A 481 -22.42 2.58 -13.05
N VAL A 482 -21.13 2.70 -12.77
CA VAL A 482 -20.22 1.60 -12.41
C VAL A 482 -19.87 1.54 -10.91
N ALA A 483 -20.22 2.59 -10.16
CA ALA A 483 -20.03 2.65 -8.71
C ALA A 483 -21.05 1.73 -7.99
N PRO A 484 -20.80 1.40 -6.71
CA PRO A 484 -21.75 0.63 -5.90
C PRO A 484 -23.16 1.19 -5.96
N GLY A 485 -24.13 0.33 -6.32
CA GLY A 485 -25.53 0.71 -6.53
C GLY A 485 -25.84 1.32 -7.91
N GLY A 486 -24.85 1.50 -8.77
CA GLY A 486 -25.02 1.99 -10.14
C GLY A 486 -25.63 0.95 -11.09
N ALA A 487 -26.03 1.41 -12.28
CA ALA A 487 -26.76 0.60 -13.27
C ALA A 487 -26.02 -0.66 -13.73
N PHE A 488 -24.68 -0.65 -13.70
CA PHE A 488 -23.84 -1.75 -14.14
C PHE A 488 -23.07 -2.43 -12.99
N ALA A 489 -23.30 -2.03 -11.73
CA ALA A 489 -22.54 -2.53 -10.58
C ALA A 489 -22.66 -4.05 -10.37
N ALA A 490 -23.82 -4.62 -10.69
CA ALA A 490 -24.16 -6.02 -10.43
C ALA A 490 -23.61 -7.01 -11.47
N ASP A 491 -23.28 -6.56 -12.67
CA ASP A 491 -22.76 -7.41 -13.75
C ASP A 491 -21.25 -7.15 -13.90
N ALA A 492 -20.43 -8.07 -13.39
CA ALA A 492 -18.98 -7.92 -13.33
C ALA A 492 -18.35 -7.68 -14.70
N ASP A 493 -18.79 -8.40 -15.75
CA ASP A 493 -18.21 -8.29 -17.09
C ASP A 493 -18.62 -6.97 -17.76
N VAL A 494 -19.88 -6.58 -17.64
CA VAL A 494 -20.37 -5.29 -18.16
C VAL A 494 -19.72 -4.13 -17.41
N ARG A 495 -19.65 -4.21 -16.08
CA ARG A 495 -18.98 -3.21 -15.26
C ARG A 495 -17.52 -3.05 -15.64
N TRP A 496 -16.79 -4.16 -15.84
CA TRP A 496 -15.40 -4.15 -16.25
C TRP A 496 -15.18 -3.42 -17.58
N ALA A 497 -15.97 -3.75 -18.60
CA ALA A 497 -15.92 -3.06 -19.88
C ALA A 497 -16.23 -1.56 -19.74
N LYS A 498 -17.19 -1.20 -18.88
CA LYS A 498 -17.54 0.20 -18.61
C LYS A 498 -16.45 0.95 -17.86
N LEU A 499 -15.74 0.34 -16.94
CA LEU A 499 -14.58 0.96 -16.28
C LEU A 499 -13.48 1.34 -17.30
N VAL A 500 -13.24 0.49 -18.31
CA VAL A 500 -12.32 0.81 -19.42
C VAL A 500 -12.82 2.04 -20.21
N GLU A 501 -14.13 2.14 -20.47
CA GLU A 501 -14.72 3.31 -21.13
C GLU A 501 -14.59 4.59 -20.27
N VAL A 502 -14.75 4.49 -18.94
CA VAL A 502 -14.56 5.60 -17.99
C VAL A 502 -13.13 6.14 -18.05
N GLU A 503 -12.13 5.25 -17.95
CA GLU A 503 -10.73 5.67 -18.05
C GLU A 503 -10.45 6.32 -19.40
N LYS A 504 -10.92 5.68 -20.48
CA LYS A 504 -10.76 6.20 -21.83
C LYS A 504 -11.34 7.61 -21.98
N TYR A 505 -12.52 7.86 -21.42
CA TYR A 505 -13.18 9.18 -21.49
C TYR A 505 -12.30 10.29 -20.90
N ALA A 506 -11.69 10.05 -19.75
CA ALA A 506 -10.82 11.02 -19.10
C ALA A 506 -9.48 11.20 -19.83
N LEU A 507 -8.84 10.09 -20.24
CA LEU A 507 -7.51 10.16 -20.86
C LEU A 507 -7.53 10.67 -22.30
N ASP A 508 -8.59 10.43 -23.09
CA ASP A 508 -8.77 11.05 -24.40
C ASP A 508 -8.82 12.59 -24.34
N ARG A 509 -9.13 13.15 -23.17
CA ARG A 509 -9.18 14.61 -22.90
C ARG A 509 -7.94 15.12 -22.16
N ALA A 510 -6.98 14.24 -21.91
CA ALA A 510 -5.82 14.52 -21.07
C ALA A 510 -6.19 15.27 -19.78
N VAL A 511 -7.23 14.78 -19.08
CA VAL A 511 -7.62 15.34 -17.77
C VAL A 511 -6.48 15.21 -16.77
N VAL A 512 -5.79 14.08 -16.85
CA VAL A 512 -4.51 13.79 -16.21
C VAL A 512 -3.57 13.14 -17.21
N VAL A 513 -2.26 13.25 -17.00
CA VAL A 513 -1.26 12.51 -17.78
C VAL A 513 -0.55 11.55 -16.84
N PRO A 514 -0.83 10.23 -16.91
CA PRO A 514 -0.08 9.22 -16.16
C PRO A 514 1.34 9.13 -16.70
N LEU A 515 2.31 9.02 -15.79
CA LEU A 515 3.74 9.06 -16.12
C LEU A 515 4.40 7.70 -15.93
N TRP A 516 4.44 7.24 -14.69
CA TRP A 516 4.96 5.91 -14.36
C TRP A 516 4.22 5.29 -13.18
N GLN A 517 4.22 3.97 -13.16
CA GLN A 517 3.85 3.19 -11.97
C GLN A 517 5.10 2.96 -11.14
N THR A 518 5.02 3.25 -9.85
CA THR A 518 6.14 3.14 -8.93
C THR A 518 6.60 1.69 -8.80
N GLY A 519 7.89 1.47 -8.92
CA GLY A 519 8.59 0.29 -8.49
C GLY A 519 9.35 0.53 -7.18
N ALA A 520 9.96 -0.52 -6.67
CA ALA A 520 10.99 -0.42 -5.65
C ALA A 520 12.13 -1.38 -5.99
N ALA A 521 13.34 -0.87 -6.00
CA ALA A 521 14.55 -1.64 -6.21
C ALA A 521 14.91 -2.34 -4.90
N MET A 522 14.30 -3.50 -4.65
CA MET A 522 14.68 -4.31 -3.50
C MET A 522 15.96 -5.08 -3.80
N VAL A 523 16.79 -5.20 -2.77
CA VAL A 523 17.92 -6.13 -2.76
C VAL A 523 17.67 -7.15 -1.63
N ILE A 524 17.74 -8.42 -2.00
CA ILE A 524 17.41 -9.54 -1.13
C ILE A 524 18.57 -10.52 -1.20
N LYS A 525 19.11 -10.95 -0.06
CA LYS A 525 20.19 -11.93 -0.04
C LYS A 525 19.75 -13.24 -0.70
N PRO A 526 20.61 -13.90 -1.53
CA PRO A 526 20.24 -15.10 -2.30
C PRO A 526 19.81 -16.31 -1.46
N ASN A 527 20.12 -16.30 -0.15
CA ASN A 527 19.66 -17.32 0.79
C ASN A 527 18.28 -17.05 1.38
N VAL A 528 17.66 -15.91 1.09
CA VAL A 528 16.31 -15.53 1.52
C VAL A 528 15.34 -15.74 0.37
N ASP A 529 14.17 -16.35 0.64
CA ASP A 529 13.14 -16.64 -0.33
C ASP A 529 11.76 -16.55 0.32
N GLY A 530 10.69 -16.41 -0.47
CA GLY A 530 9.29 -16.47 0.00
C GLY A 530 8.78 -15.21 0.68
N ILE A 531 9.45 -14.05 0.54
CA ILE A 531 8.86 -12.76 0.90
C ILE A 531 7.84 -12.39 -0.19
N GLU A 532 6.62 -12.05 0.21
CA GLU A 532 5.57 -11.68 -0.73
C GLU A 532 5.32 -10.19 -0.68
N TYR A 533 5.43 -9.55 -1.85
CA TYR A 533 5.17 -8.13 -2.06
C TYR A 533 3.92 -8.00 -2.93
N HIS A 534 2.97 -7.22 -2.47
CA HIS A 534 1.70 -7.02 -3.15
C HIS A 534 1.59 -5.62 -3.74
N VAL A 535 0.84 -5.48 -4.83
CA VAL A 535 0.63 -4.18 -5.48
C VAL A 535 -0.18 -3.24 -4.59
N LEU A 536 -1.24 -3.74 -4.00
CA LEU A 536 -2.08 -3.05 -3.02
C LEU A 536 -1.61 -3.27 -1.60
N GLY A 537 -0.90 -4.35 -1.45
CA GLY A 537 -0.70 -4.91 -0.14
C GLY A 537 0.59 -4.47 0.49
N LEU A 538 0.61 -4.89 1.67
CA LEU A 538 1.69 -4.83 2.60
C LEU A 538 2.52 -6.10 2.42
N THR A 539 3.76 -6.04 2.85
CA THR A 539 4.67 -7.19 2.73
C THR A 539 4.22 -8.33 3.64
N ASN A 540 4.14 -9.55 3.10
CA ASN A 540 3.85 -10.74 3.89
C ASN A 540 5.12 -11.57 4.09
N TYR A 541 5.50 -11.78 5.35
CA TYR A 541 6.71 -12.52 5.74
C TYR A 541 6.43 -13.98 6.15
N LYS A 542 5.17 -14.44 6.18
CA LYS A 542 4.79 -15.76 6.70
C LYS A 542 5.44 -16.93 5.95
N ARG A 543 5.72 -16.74 4.65
CA ARG A 543 6.34 -17.78 3.80
C ARG A 543 7.83 -17.63 3.64
N THR A 544 8.44 -16.66 4.33
CA THR A 544 9.88 -16.42 4.25
C THR A 544 10.67 -17.62 4.74
N THR A 545 11.70 -17.98 3.98
CA THR A 545 12.68 -19.01 4.33
C THR A 545 14.10 -18.44 4.26
N ILE A 546 14.97 -18.90 5.15
CA ILE A 546 16.41 -18.59 5.13
C ILE A 546 17.14 -19.93 5.01
N LYS A 547 17.90 -20.08 3.92
CA LYS A 547 18.69 -21.31 3.62
C LYS A 547 19.96 -21.39 4.45
#